data_e3dcf174c3827c863f66013e44e9d1fc
#
_entry.id   e3dcf174c3827c863f66013e44e9d1fc
#
_cell.length_a   1.000
_cell.length_b   1.000
_cell.length_c   1.000
_cell.angle_alpha   90.00
_cell.angle_beta   90.00
_cell.angle_gamma   90.00
#
_symmetry.space_group_name_H-M   'P 1'
#
loop_
_entity.id
_entity.type
_entity.pdbx_description
1 polymer ?
#
loop_
_entity_poly.entity_id
_entity_poly.type
_entity_poly.pdbx_seq_one_letter_code
_entity_poly.pdbx_strand_id
1 'polypeptide(L)'
;MLQLRKHLSLSLPELEPALYDTEVEAAVKAFQQADGLQADGIAGPQTLRFLNRTPQERLDQLRVNLERWRRIDLALQDTQVIVDIAGATIRFFDEGQLIVDKRTQVGRPDRPTPLMLSDITHFTFNPTWTIPPTIFRKDKLPAIRDDQSYLESNRLSVLDHQGNRLDPDTIDWNNPGHILLRQSSGPYNALGQVVIRFPNRESIYLHDTPNKHLFDRNQRYFSSGCVRVEDATSLVALLLQTTHTEAANQFDTLLSSGRTRNVNSKTPVAIILGYWTAEADEQGQVDYHTDIYNLDSMLLRALNR
;
A
#
# COMPACT_ATOMS: atom_id res chain seq x y z
N MET A 1 -11.91 -22.02 -24.55
CA MET A 1 -10.64 -21.87 -25.26
C MET A 1 -10.76 -21.04 -26.54
N LEU A 2 -11.63 -21.38 -27.49
CA LEU A 2 -11.82 -20.62 -28.74
C LEU A 2 -12.06 -19.11 -28.52
N GLN A 3 -12.93 -18.76 -27.57
CA GLN A 3 -13.18 -17.36 -27.21
C GLN A 3 -11.94 -16.69 -26.61
N LEU A 4 -11.17 -17.39 -25.77
CA LEU A 4 -9.93 -16.86 -25.19
C LEU A 4 -8.90 -16.52 -26.28
N ARG A 5 -8.67 -17.42 -27.23
CA ARG A 5 -7.78 -17.15 -28.38
C ARG A 5 -8.25 -15.95 -29.20
N LYS A 6 -9.57 -15.87 -29.44
CA LYS A 6 -10.15 -14.72 -30.15
C LYS A 6 -9.93 -13.40 -29.40
N HIS A 7 -10.14 -13.36 -28.09
CA HIS A 7 -9.89 -12.14 -27.29
C HIS A 7 -8.40 -11.74 -27.29
N LEU A 8 -7.50 -12.73 -27.33
CA LEU A 8 -6.05 -12.51 -27.39
C LEU A 8 -5.52 -12.34 -28.82
N SER A 9 -6.40 -12.24 -29.83
CA SER A 9 -6.04 -12.07 -31.25
C SER A 9 -5.11 -13.18 -31.77
N LEU A 10 -5.22 -14.40 -31.21
CA LEU A 10 -4.42 -15.55 -31.62
C LEU A 10 -5.10 -16.33 -32.73
N SER A 11 -4.28 -16.94 -33.60
CA SER A 11 -4.77 -17.88 -34.61
C SER A 11 -5.35 -19.14 -33.97
N LEU A 12 -6.26 -19.80 -34.68
CA LEU A 12 -6.79 -21.11 -34.28
C LEU A 12 -5.89 -22.19 -34.89
N PRO A 13 -5.27 -23.07 -34.08
CA PRO A 13 -4.50 -24.18 -34.61
C PRO A 13 -5.43 -25.18 -35.30
N GLU A 14 -4.98 -25.80 -36.39
CA GLU A 14 -5.75 -26.80 -37.16
C GLU A 14 -6.01 -28.07 -36.36
N LEU A 15 -5.05 -28.45 -35.51
CA LEU A 15 -5.11 -29.59 -34.59
C LEU A 15 -5.28 -29.07 -33.16
N GLU A 16 -6.31 -29.52 -32.44
CA GLU A 16 -6.56 -29.19 -31.02
C GLU A 16 -6.82 -27.70 -30.69
N PRO A 17 -7.82 -27.05 -31.29
CA PRO A 17 -8.11 -25.62 -31.04
C PRO A 17 -8.53 -25.30 -29.60
N ALA A 18 -8.77 -26.32 -28.77
CA ALA A 18 -9.14 -26.20 -27.36
C ALA A 18 -7.96 -26.33 -26.37
N LEU A 19 -6.73 -26.56 -26.88
CA LEU A 19 -5.55 -26.72 -26.04
C LEU A 19 -5.10 -25.35 -25.46
N TYR A 20 -4.74 -25.36 -24.19
CA TYR A 20 -4.02 -24.26 -23.52
C TYR A 20 -2.53 -24.50 -23.71
N ASP A 21 -1.98 -24.04 -24.83
CA ASP A 21 -0.59 -24.21 -25.21
C ASP A 21 0.30 -23.03 -24.74
N THR A 22 1.57 -23.12 -25.05
CA THR A 22 2.55 -22.09 -24.68
C THR A 22 2.29 -20.74 -25.35
N GLU A 23 1.65 -20.72 -26.53
CA GLU A 23 1.28 -19.47 -27.20
C GLU A 23 0.16 -18.76 -26.44
N VAL A 24 -0.87 -19.50 -26.03
CA VAL A 24 -1.97 -18.96 -25.19
C VAL A 24 -1.43 -18.49 -23.85
N GLU A 25 -0.57 -19.28 -23.19
CA GLU A 25 0.03 -18.90 -21.91
C GLU A 25 0.82 -17.58 -22.03
N ALA A 26 1.66 -17.46 -23.07
CA ALA A 26 2.45 -16.25 -23.32
C ALA A 26 1.55 -15.03 -23.58
N ALA A 27 0.49 -15.19 -24.40
CA ALA A 27 -0.45 -14.12 -24.67
C ALA A 27 -1.27 -13.71 -23.44
N VAL A 28 -1.67 -14.68 -22.59
CA VAL A 28 -2.32 -14.39 -21.31
C VAL A 28 -1.40 -13.63 -20.39
N LYS A 29 -0.11 -14.00 -20.29
CA LYS A 29 0.88 -13.26 -19.49
C LYS A 29 1.06 -11.82 -19.99
N ALA A 30 1.18 -11.64 -21.30
CA ALA A 30 1.31 -10.31 -21.92
C ALA A 30 0.06 -9.45 -21.63
N PHE A 31 -1.14 -10.01 -21.78
CA PHE A 31 -2.38 -9.34 -21.45
C PHE A 31 -2.46 -8.98 -19.96
N GLN A 32 -2.14 -9.93 -19.08
CA GLN A 32 -2.14 -9.71 -17.63
C GLN A 32 -1.18 -8.58 -17.24
N GLN A 33 0.00 -8.55 -17.86
CA GLN A 33 0.99 -7.50 -17.61
C GLN A 33 0.48 -6.13 -18.07
N ALA A 34 -0.11 -6.05 -19.26
CA ALA A 34 -0.65 -4.80 -19.82
C ALA A 34 -1.85 -4.24 -19.02
N ASP A 35 -2.66 -5.10 -18.40
CA ASP A 35 -3.81 -4.70 -17.58
C ASP A 35 -3.50 -4.73 -16.05
N GLY A 36 -2.22 -4.70 -15.65
CA GLY A 36 -1.79 -4.62 -14.24
C GLY A 36 -2.16 -5.84 -13.37
N LEU A 37 -2.43 -6.99 -14.01
CA LEU A 37 -2.73 -8.25 -13.34
C LEU A 37 -1.45 -9.04 -13.02
N GLN A 38 -1.57 -10.05 -12.15
CA GLN A 38 -0.47 -10.99 -11.96
C GLN A 38 -0.25 -11.79 -13.24
N ALA A 39 0.94 -11.64 -13.84
CA ALA A 39 1.31 -12.31 -15.09
C ALA A 39 1.72 -13.77 -14.86
N ASP A 40 0.80 -14.58 -14.31
CA ASP A 40 1.01 -15.99 -14.01
C ASP A 40 0.68 -16.91 -15.19
N GLY A 41 0.09 -16.36 -16.24
CA GLY A 41 -0.35 -17.12 -17.42
C GLY A 41 -1.63 -17.91 -17.19
N ILE A 42 -2.35 -17.70 -16.08
CA ILE A 42 -3.59 -18.42 -15.78
C ILE A 42 -4.79 -17.55 -16.14
N ALA A 43 -5.62 -17.99 -17.07
CA ALA A 43 -6.89 -17.33 -17.41
C ALA A 43 -7.95 -17.58 -16.32
N GLY A 44 -7.66 -17.13 -15.10
CA GLY A 44 -8.56 -17.23 -13.94
C GLY A 44 -9.71 -16.22 -13.99
N PRO A 45 -10.62 -16.23 -12.98
CA PRO A 45 -11.80 -15.35 -12.94
C PRO A 45 -11.48 -13.86 -13.08
N GLN A 46 -10.36 -13.40 -12.53
CA GLN A 46 -9.94 -12.01 -12.64
C GLN A 46 -9.49 -11.69 -14.06
N THR A 47 -8.62 -12.50 -14.66
CA THR A 47 -8.18 -12.35 -16.06
C THR A 47 -9.35 -12.36 -17.03
N LEU A 48 -10.27 -13.29 -16.87
CA LEU A 48 -11.47 -13.39 -17.71
C LEU A 48 -12.38 -12.16 -17.56
N ARG A 49 -12.50 -11.60 -16.34
CA ARG A 49 -13.26 -10.36 -16.13
C ARG A 49 -12.65 -9.21 -16.91
N PHE A 50 -11.33 -9.08 -16.90
CA PHE A 50 -10.62 -8.02 -17.61
C PHE A 50 -10.69 -8.20 -19.13
N LEU A 51 -10.54 -9.41 -19.64
CA LEU A 51 -10.71 -9.74 -21.05
C LEU A 51 -12.11 -9.43 -21.58
N ASN A 52 -13.13 -9.60 -20.75
CA ASN A 52 -14.54 -9.36 -21.11
C ASN A 52 -14.99 -7.91 -20.87
N ARG A 53 -14.13 -7.00 -20.43
CA ARG A 53 -14.47 -5.58 -20.27
C ARG A 53 -14.89 -4.98 -21.59
N THR A 54 -16.06 -4.38 -21.59
CA THR A 54 -16.58 -3.64 -22.74
C THR A 54 -15.87 -2.28 -22.90
N PRO A 55 -15.85 -1.70 -24.10
CA PRO A 55 -15.38 -0.33 -24.30
C PRO A 55 -16.10 0.69 -23.40
N GLN A 56 -17.40 0.47 -23.14
CA GLN A 56 -18.18 1.34 -22.25
C GLN A 56 -17.70 1.28 -20.81
N GLU A 57 -17.40 0.08 -20.28
CA GLU A 57 -16.87 -0.08 -18.92
C GLU A 57 -15.50 0.59 -18.77
N ARG A 58 -14.63 0.50 -19.79
CA ARG A 58 -13.34 1.22 -19.81
C ARG A 58 -13.53 2.74 -19.84
N LEU A 59 -14.46 3.24 -20.67
CA LEU A 59 -14.82 4.65 -20.72
C LEU A 59 -15.38 5.16 -19.37
N ASP A 60 -16.25 4.40 -18.75
CA ASP A 60 -16.83 4.75 -17.45
C ASP A 60 -15.76 4.79 -16.35
N GLN A 61 -14.79 3.88 -16.38
CA GLN A 61 -13.64 3.90 -15.48
C GLN A 61 -12.79 5.17 -15.70
N LEU A 62 -12.52 5.56 -16.95
CA LEU A 62 -11.82 6.82 -17.25
C LEU A 62 -12.60 8.06 -16.75
N ARG A 63 -13.91 8.11 -16.97
CA ARG A 63 -14.78 9.21 -16.49
C ARG A 63 -14.71 9.37 -14.96
N VAL A 64 -14.76 8.25 -14.24
CA VAL A 64 -14.67 8.23 -12.77
C VAL A 64 -13.30 8.76 -12.32
N ASN A 65 -12.22 8.35 -12.96
CA ASN A 65 -10.87 8.78 -12.58
C ASN A 65 -10.59 10.25 -12.97
N LEU A 66 -11.11 10.72 -14.10
CA LEU A 66 -11.05 12.13 -14.47
C LEU A 66 -11.76 13.01 -13.42
N GLU A 67 -12.91 12.57 -12.90
CA GLU A 67 -13.58 13.28 -11.81
C GLU A 67 -12.79 13.27 -10.50
N ARG A 68 -12.10 12.16 -10.18
CA ARG A 68 -11.20 12.11 -9.02
C ARG A 68 -10.06 13.10 -9.13
N TRP A 69 -9.43 13.20 -10.29
CA TRP A 69 -8.38 14.19 -10.54
C TRP A 69 -8.90 15.63 -10.44
N ARG A 70 -10.06 15.94 -11.03
CA ARG A 70 -10.68 17.27 -10.91
C ARG A 70 -10.92 17.71 -9.47
N ARG A 71 -11.25 16.77 -8.59
CA ARG A 71 -11.52 17.07 -7.17
C ARG A 71 -10.28 17.40 -6.37
N ILE A 72 -9.12 16.93 -6.76
CA ILE A 72 -7.86 17.20 -6.07
C ILE A 72 -7.02 18.28 -6.77
N ASP A 73 -7.40 18.74 -7.94
CA ASP A 73 -6.63 19.69 -8.74
C ASP A 73 -6.18 20.91 -7.92
N LEU A 74 -7.09 21.50 -7.15
CA LEU A 74 -6.80 22.64 -6.27
C LEU A 74 -5.92 22.31 -5.05
N ALA A 75 -5.73 21.05 -4.74
CA ALA A 75 -4.88 20.58 -3.64
C ALA A 75 -3.47 20.21 -4.09
N LEU A 76 -3.22 20.14 -5.41
CA LEU A 76 -1.90 19.81 -5.95
C LEU A 76 -0.91 20.93 -5.63
N GLN A 77 0.30 20.52 -5.25
CA GLN A 77 1.42 21.41 -4.93
C GLN A 77 2.64 21.01 -5.75
N ASP A 78 3.57 21.95 -5.98
CA ASP A 78 4.83 21.64 -6.68
C ASP A 78 5.70 20.66 -5.88
N THR A 79 5.67 20.75 -4.55
CA THR A 79 6.34 19.79 -3.66
C THR A 79 5.31 18.99 -2.88
N GLN A 80 5.16 17.71 -3.20
CA GLN A 80 4.12 16.86 -2.66
C GLN A 80 4.42 15.37 -2.77
N VAL A 81 3.77 14.59 -1.93
CA VAL A 81 3.72 13.12 -2.01
C VAL A 81 2.33 12.66 -2.43
N ILE A 82 2.25 11.86 -3.46
CA ILE A 82 0.99 11.26 -3.92
C ILE A 82 1.08 9.74 -3.77
N VAL A 83 0.15 9.16 -3.03
CA VAL A 83 -0.06 7.71 -2.93
C VAL A 83 -1.28 7.35 -3.76
N ASP A 84 -1.08 6.58 -4.82
CA ASP A 84 -2.18 5.91 -5.51
C ASP A 84 -2.46 4.58 -4.83
N ILE A 85 -3.62 4.49 -4.20
CA ILE A 85 -4.03 3.29 -3.46
C ILE A 85 -4.41 2.15 -4.40
N ALA A 86 -5.06 2.43 -5.54
CA ALA A 86 -5.49 1.37 -6.46
C ALA A 86 -4.30 0.78 -7.23
N GLY A 87 -3.37 1.62 -7.71
CA GLY A 87 -2.12 1.22 -8.33
C GLY A 87 -1.08 0.69 -7.34
N ALA A 88 -1.28 0.95 -6.04
CA ALA A 88 -0.34 0.65 -4.96
C ALA A 88 1.06 1.22 -5.26
N THR A 89 1.12 2.52 -5.58
CA THR A 89 2.34 3.28 -5.85
C THR A 89 2.43 4.53 -4.99
N ILE A 90 3.61 5.11 -4.91
CA ILE A 90 3.87 6.40 -4.25
C ILE A 90 4.83 7.20 -5.12
N ARG A 91 4.49 8.47 -5.34
CA ARG A 91 5.30 9.43 -6.09
C ARG A 91 5.63 10.61 -5.19
N PHE A 92 6.86 11.06 -5.23
CA PHE A 92 7.29 12.30 -4.60
C PHE A 92 7.72 13.27 -5.70
N PHE A 93 7.11 14.44 -5.67
CA PHE A 93 7.45 15.58 -6.53
C PHE A 93 8.12 16.64 -5.71
N ASP A 94 9.18 17.25 -6.25
CA ASP A 94 9.84 18.41 -5.68
C ASP A 94 10.03 19.47 -6.77
N GLU A 95 9.58 20.68 -6.51
CA GLU A 95 9.55 21.78 -7.50
C GLU A 95 8.89 21.34 -8.84
N GLY A 96 7.83 20.57 -8.78
CA GLY A 96 7.11 20.03 -9.94
C GLY A 96 7.80 18.87 -10.66
N GLN A 97 9.00 18.48 -10.25
CA GLN A 97 9.74 17.36 -10.85
C GLN A 97 9.44 16.04 -10.11
N LEU A 98 9.21 14.96 -10.85
CA LEU A 98 9.09 13.62 -10.27
C LEU A 98 10.47 13.14 -9.81
N ILE A 99 10.64 13.01 -8.50
CA ILE A 99 11.90 12.57 -7.87
C ILE A 99 11.86 11.08 -7.51
N VAL A 100 10.70 10.59 -7.07
CA VAL A 100 10.51 9.20 -6.64
C VAL A 100 9.24 8.64 -7.27
N ASP A 101 9.36 7.42 -7.82
CA ASP A 101 8.23 6.55 -8.13
C ASP A 101 8.55 5.16 -7.56
N LYS A 102 7.79 4.71 -6.57
CA LYS A 102 8.03 3.47 -5.82
C LYS A 102 6.73 2.69 -5.62
N ARG A 103 6.90 1.39 -5.37
CA ARG A 103 5.78 0.51 -5.01
C ARG A 103 5.37 0.70 -3.56
N THR A 104 4.09 0.47 -3.29
CA THR A 104 3.55 0.45 -1.92
C THR A 104 2.78 -0.84 -1.64
N GLN A 105 2.48 -1.08 -0.36
CA GLN A 105 1.47 -2.05 0.06
C GLN A 105 0.42 -1.28 0.84
N VAL A 106 -0.82 -1.37 0.40
CA VAL A 106 -1.96 -0.63 0.95
C VAL A 106 -2.91 -1.55 1.73
N GLY A 107 -3.95 -0.99 2.30
CA GLY A 107 -4.95 -1.71 3.06
C GLY A 107 -5.69 -2.77 2.23
N ARG A 108 -6.00 -3.90 2.85
CA ARG A 108 -6.86 -4.92 2.25
C ARG A 108 -8.32 -4.45 2.23
N PRO A 109 -9.20 -5.05 1.40
CA PRO A 109 -10.59 -4.57 1.23
C PRO A 109 -11.41 -4.47 2.53
N ASP A 110 -11.18 -5.35 3.50
CA ASP A 110 -11.85 -5.35 4.80
C ASP A 110 -11.26 -4.34 5.81
N ARG A 111 -10.08 -3.75 5.48
CA ARG A 111 -9.40 -2.69 6.25
C ARG A 111 -8.72 -1.71 5.28
N PRO A 112 -9.51 -0.93 4.53
CA PRO A 112 -8.99 -0.10 3.46
C PRO A 112 -8.08 1.02 3.97
N THR A 113 -7.14 1.45 3.14
CA THR A 113 -6.47 2.72 3.29
C THR A 113 -7.46 3.83 2.95
N PRO A 114 -7.73 4.79 3.86
CA PRO A 114 -8.66 5.87 3.60
C PRO A 114 -8.09 6.89 2.61
N LEU A 115 -8.98 7.54 1.85
CA LEU A 115 -8.65 8.70 1.03
C LEU A 115 -8.46 9.91 1.95
N MET A 116 -7.39 10.69 1.76
CA MET A 116 -7.16 11.87 2.56
C MET A 116 -6.19 12.86 1.93
N LEU A 117 -6.28 14.09 2.40
CA LEU A 117 -5.33 15.16 2.19
C LEU A 117 -4.76 15.55 3.55
N SER A 118 -3.46 15.72 3.66
CA SER A 118 -2.77 16.13 4.89
C SER A 118 -1.41 16.71 4.54
N ASP A 119 -0.60 17.00 5.59
CA ASP A 119 0.78 17.46 5.46
C ASP A 119 1.69 16.55 6.28
N ILE A 120 2.82 16.14 5.70
CA ILE A 120 3.87 15.41 6.41
C ILE A 120 4.51 16.37 7.43
N THR A 121 4.46 16.00 8.71
CA THR A 121 4.90 16.84 9.82
C THR A 121 6.14 16.33 10.53
N HIS A 122 6.36 15.01 10.53
CA HIS A 122 7.54 14.44 11.19
C HIS A 122 7.85 13.02 10.74
N PHE A 123 9.09 12.63 11.01
CA PHE A 123 9.62 11.30 10.73
C PHE A 123 10.02 10.62 12.04
N THR A 124 9.73 9.33 12.17
CA THR A 124 10.20 8.53 13.30
C THR A 124 11.24 7.54 12.81
N PHE A 125 12.46 7.66 13.30
CA PHE A 125 13.56 6.70 13.08
C PHE A 125 13.51 5.60 14.12
N ASN A 126 13.84 4.38 13.71
CA ASN A 126 13.89 3.19 14.58
C ASN A 126 12.66 3.08 15.48
N PRO A 127 11.44 3.02 14.90
CA PRO A 127 10.21 3.08 15.66
C PRO A 127 10.05 1.86 16.57
N THR A 128 9.40 2.05 17.71
CA THR A 128 8.71 0.95 18.39
C THR A 128 7.30 0.83 17.81
N TRP A 129 6.74 -0.36 17.79
CA TRP A 129 5.37 -0.57 17.33
C TRP A 129 4.46 -1.04 18.46
N THR A 130 3.63 -0.16 18.96
CA THR A 130 2.50 -0.53 19.82
C THR A 130 1.34 -0.97 18.93
N ILE A 131 0.88 -2.20 19.14
CA ILE A 131 -0.13 -2.82 18.28
C ILE A 131 -1.48 -2.14 18.50
N PRO A 132 -2.12 -1.59 17.44
CA PRO A 132 -3.45 -1.00 17.55
C PRO A 132 -4.50 -2.01 18.06
N PRO A 133 -5.50 -1.55 18.84
CA PRO A 133 -6.50 -2.43 19.42
C PRO A 133 -7.24 -3.33 18.42
N THR A 134 -7.49 -2.83 17.21
CA THR A 134 -8.15 -3.61 16.15
C THR A 134 -7.28 -4.77 15.70
N ILE A 135 -5.99 -4.54 15.47
CA ILE A 135 -5.01 -5.58 15.08
C ILE A 135 -4.80 -6.55 16.25
N PHE A 136 -4.71 -6.03 17.47
CA PHE A 136 -4.62 -6.88 18.66
C PHE A 136 -5.77 -7.88 18.72
N ARG A 137 -6.99 -7.37 18.72
CA ARG A 137 -8.19 -8.20 18.89
C ARG A 137 -8.46 -9.17 17.74
N LYS A 138 -8.27 -8.72 16.50
CA LYS A 138 -8.63 -9.50 15.31
C LYS A 138 -7.54 -10.43 14.83
N ASP A 139 -6.27 -10.05 15.00
CA ASP A 139 -5.15 -10.78 14.38
C ASP A 139 -4.23 -11.43 15.41
N LYS A 140 -3.91 -10.73 16.52
CA LYS A 140 -2.89 -11.20 17.48
C LYS A 140 -3.46 -12.05 18.59
N LEU A 141 -4.56 -11.62 19.18
CA LEU A 141 -5.16 -12.33 20.31
C LEU A 141 -5.61 -13.76 19.96
N PRO A 142 -6.24 -14.04 18.81
CA PRO A 142 -6.51 -15.42 18.40
C PRO A 142 -5.25 -16.27 18.30
N ALA A 143 -4.20 -15.76 17.65
CA ALA A 143 -2.94 -16.49 17.49
C ALA A 143 -2.24 -16.76 18.85
N ILE A 144 -2.31 -15.81 19.80
CA ILE A 144 -1.74 -16.00 21.16
C ILE A 144 -2.54 -17.03 21.96
N ARG A 145 -3.87 -17.09 21.78
CA ARG A 145 -4.71 -18.11 22.41
C ARG A 145 -4.41 -19.51 21.90
N ASP A 146 -4.15 -19.64 20.62
CA ASP A 146 -3.81 -20.91 19.98
C ASP A 146 -2.41 -21.39 20.42
N ASP A 147 -1.45 -20.46 20.48
CA ASP A 147 -0.07 -20.73 20.89
C ASP A 147 0.58 -19.47 21.51
N GLN A 148 0.83 -19.49 22.81
CA GLN A 148 1.44 -18.37 23.53
C GLN A 148 2.90 -18.09 23.11
N SER A 149 3.60 -19.08 22.53
CA SER A 149 4.94 -18.89 21.96
C SER A 149 4.95 -17.87 20.81
N TYR A 150 3.76 -17.52 20.28
CA TYR A 150 3.56 -16.44 19.31
C TYR A 150 4.15 -15.10 19.79
N LEU A 151 4.08 -14.81 21.09
CA LEU A 151 4.64 -13.57 21.66
C LEU A 151 6.15 -13.49 21.46
N GLU A 152 6.85 -14.56 21.82
CA GLU A 152 8.31 -14.65 21.67
C GLU A 152 8.72 -14.67 20.20
N SER A 153 8.10 -15.52 19.40
CA SER A 153 8.36 -15.66 17.95
C SER A 153 8.18 -14.34 17.20
N ASN A 154 7.24 -13.48 17.63
CA ASN A 154 7.00 -12.17 17.05
C ASN A 154 7.65 -11.03 17.86
N ARG A 155 8.46 -11.34 18.87
CA ARG A 155 9.19 -10.38 19.72
C ARG A 155 8.25 -9.32 20.35
N LEU A 156 7.11 -9.77 20.83
CA LEU A 156 6.09 -8.95 21.45
C LEU A 156 6.29 -8.92 22.96
N SER A 157 6.35 -7.71 23.52
CA SER A 157 6.28 -7.49 24.97
C SER A 157 4.85 -7.15 25.35
N VAL A 158 4.37 -7.71 26.45
CA VAL A 158 3.09 -7.36 27.08
C VAL A 158 3.34 -6.25 28.07
N LEU A 159 2.54 -5.17 28.00
CA LEU A 159 2.70 -3.99 28.83
C LEU A 159 1.35 -3.61 29.45
N ASP A 160 1.38 -2.97 30.63
CA ASP A 160 0.26 -2.21 31.15
C ASP A 160 0.14 -0.83 30.49
N HIS A 161 -0.84 -0.04 30.87
CA HIS A 161 -1.03 1.32 30.35
C HIS A 161 0.03 2.31 30.80
N GLN A 162 0.76 2.01 31.85
CA GLN A 162 1.89 2.81 32.34
C GLN A 162 3.19 2.48 31.59
N GLY A 163 3.19 1.40 30.78
CA GLY A 163 4.33 0.92 30.00
C GLY A 163 5.21 -0.05 30.76
N ASN A 164 4.81 -0.56 31.94
CA ASN A 164 5.51 -1.58 32.68
C ASN A 164 5.31 -2.94 32.00
N ARG A 165 6.34 -3.77 31.99
CA ARG A 165 6.26 -5.15 31.47
C ARG A 165 5.40 -6.01 32.40
N LEU A 166 4.50 -6.75 31.77
CA LEU A 166 3.73 -7.80 32.41
C LEU A 166 4.27 -9.16 32.02
N ASP A 167 4.20 -10.13 32.94
CA ASP A 167 4.51 -11.52 32.66
C ASP A 167 3.35 -12.14 31.86
N PRO A 168 3.60 -12.62 30.64
CA PRO A 168 2.56 -13.22 29.80
C PRO A 168 1.85 -14.42 30.44
N ASP A 169 2.54 -15.16 31.31
CA ASP A 169 2.01 -16.35 31.97
C ASP A 169 0.96 -16.01 33.06
N THR A 170 0.92 -14.74 33.48
CA THR A 170 -0.07 -14.25 34.46
C THR A 170 -1.34 -13.70 33.79
N ILE A 171 -1.40 -13.65 32.45
CA ILE A 171 -2.51 -13.05 31.71
C ILE A 171 -3.54 -14.12 31.35
N ASP A 172 -4.80 -13.87 31.69
CA ASP A 172 -5.92 -14.63 31.12
C ASP A 172 -6.18 -14.18 29.67
N TRP A 173 -5.63 -14.92 28.70
CA TRP A 173 -5.76 -14.60 27.27
C TRP A 173 -7.20 -14.72 26.73
N ASN A 174 -8.11 -15.35 27.48
CA ASN A 174 -9.55 -15.31 27.14
C ASN A 174 -10.19 -13.97 27.52
N ASN A 175 -9.63 -13.32 28.54
CA ASN A 175 -10.07 -11.98 28.97
C ASN A 175 -8.84 -11.13 29.40
N PRO A 176 -7.99 -10.71 28.44
CA PRO A 176 -6.70 -10.10 28.77
C PRO A 176 -6.77 -8.72 29.38
N GLY A 177 -8.00 -8.17 29.53
CA GLY A 177 -8.18 -6.84 30.10
C GLY A 177 -7.55 -5.73 29.26
N HIS A 178 -7.04 -4.71 29.97
CA HIS A 178 -6.44 -3.52 29.35
C HIS A 178 -4.92 -3.67 29.27
N ILE A 179 -4.41 -4.43 28.30
CA ILE A 179 -3.00 -4.58 28.02
C ILE A 179 -2.61 -3.99 26.68
N LEU A 180 -1.32 -3.73 26.51
CA LEU A 180 -0.69 -3.30 25.26
C LEU A 180 0.33 -4.35 24.81
N LEU A 181 0.35 -4.63 23.51
CA LEU A 181 1.44 -5.38 22.91
C LEU A 181 2.37 -4.40 22.18
N ARG A 182 3.69 -4.56 22.36
CA ARG A 182 4.69 -3.71 21.73
C ARG A 182 5.87 -4.50 21.19
N GLN A 183 6.27 -4.19 19.95
CA GLN A 183 7.57 -4.57 19.40
C GLN A 183 8.59 -3.46 19.68
N SER A 184 9.79 -3.84 20.07
CA SER A 184 10.93 -2.94 20.13
C SER A 184 11.40 -2.55 18.73
N SER A 185 12.17 -1.46 18.62
CA SER A 185 12.88 -1.13 17.39
C SER A 185 13.82 -2.25 16.97
N GLY A 186 14.07 -2.37 15.67
CA GLY A 186 15.01 -3.35 15.13
C GLY A 186 14.54 -3.99 13.82
N PRO A 187 15.31 -4.92 13.25
CA PRO A 187 15.11 -5.45 11.89
C PRO A 187 13.81 -6.25 11.71
N TYR A 188 13.19 -6.69 12.81
CA TYR A 188 11.93 -7.45 12.78
C TYR A 188 10.70 -6.61 13.13
N ASN A 189 10.89 -5.31 13.41
CA ASN A 189 9.76 -4.43 13.69
C ASN A 189 8.87 -4.31 12.46
N ALA A 190 7.55 -4.45 12.65
CA ALA A 190 6.59 -4.39 11.56
C ALA A 190 6.59 -3.05 10.83
N LEU A 191 7.02 -1.97 11.47
CA LEU A 191 7.16 -0.63 10.89
C LEU A 191 8.51 -0.40 10.19
N GLY A 192 9.41 -1.40 10.21
CA GLY A 192 10.76 -1.25 9.67
C GLY A 192 11.59 -0.20 10.41
N GLN A 193 12.41 0.55 9.67
CA GLN A 193 13.37 1.50 10.22
C GLN A 193 12.86 2.93 10.30
N VAL A 194 11.85 3.30 9.49
CA VAL A 194 11.32 4.67 9.43
C VAL A 194 9.81 4.70 9.30
N VAL A 195 9.21 5.75 9.87
CA VAL A 195 7.78 6.08 9.71
C VAL A 195 7.66 7.54 9.30
N ILE A 196 6.84 7.82 8.31
CA ILE A 196 6.46 9.17 7.84
C ILE A 196 5.08 9.47 8.40
N ARG A 197 4.95 10.56 9.13
CA ARG A 197 3.73 10.88 9.86
C ARG A 197 3.09 12.19 9.40
N PHE A 198 1.77 12.17 9.38
CA PHE A 198 0.90 13.29 9.05
C PHE A 198 -0.37 13.25 9.91
N PRO A 199 -0.97 14.40 10.26
CA PRO A 199 -2.18 14.45 11.06
C PRO A 199 -3.36 13.77 10.36
N ASN A 200 -4.04 12.86 11.05
CA ASN A 200 -5.29 12.24 10.61
C ASN A 200 -6.01 11.59 11.79
N ARG A 201 -7.31 11.29 11.62
CA ARG A 201 -8.16 10.67 12.66
C ARG A 201 -8.08 9.15 12.67
N GLU A 202 -7.64 8.54 11.57
CA GLU A 202 -7.63 7.10 11.35
C GLU A 202 -6.33 6.43 11.81
N SER A 203 -5.36 7.21 12.32
CA SER A 203 -4.04 6.74 12.74
C SER A 203 -3.26 6.06 11.60
N ILE A 204 -3.40 6.59 10.39
CA ILE A 204 -2.68 6.15 9.19
C ILE A 204 -1.33 6.85 9.11
N TYR A 205 -0.33 6.14 8.65
CA TYR A 205 1.00 6.63 8.35
C TYR A 205 1.66 5.81 7.24
N LEU A 206 2.71 6.37 6.62
CA LEU A 206 3.57 5.61 5.73
C LEU A 206 4.74 5.04 6.54
N HIS A 207 5.19 3.85 6.20
CA HIS A 207 6.28 3.23 6.95
C HIS A 207 7.06 2.20 6.11
N ASP A 208 8.24 1.90 6.59
CA ASP A 208 9.06 0.80 6.13
C ASP A 208 8.47 -0.56 6.56
N THR A 209 9.05 -1.66 6.11
CA THR A 209 8.62 -3.02 6.47
C THR A 209 9.75 -4.03 6.31
N PRO A 210 9.85 -5.05 7.17
CA PRO A 210 10.78 -6.18 6.96
C PRO A 210 10.32 -7.10 5.81
N ASN A 211 9.05 -7.08 5.42
CA ASN A 211 8.48 -7.96 4.41
C ASN A 211 8.66 -7.40 3.00
N LYS A 212 9.91 -7.14 2.59
CA LYS A 212 10.25 -6.51 1.29
C LYS A 212 9.77 -7.32 0.09
N HIS A 213 9.82 -8.67 0.17
CA HIS A 213 9.42 -9.58 -0.91
C HIS A 213 7.95 -9.41 -1.36
N LEU A 214 7.11 -8.80 -0.52
CA LEU A 214 5.71 -8.55 -0.87
C LEU A 214 5.56 -7.39 -1.88
N PHE A 215 6.57 -6.55 -2.07
CA PHE A 215 6.54 -5.53 -3.12
C PHE A 215 6.63 -6.13 -4.53
N ASP A 216 7.17 -7.35 -4.67
CA ASP A 216 7.25 -8.06 -5.95
C ASP A 216 5.92 -8.70 -6.39
N ARG A 217 4.90 -8.64 -5.52
CA ARG A 217 3.54 -9.08 -5.86
C ARG A 217 2.84 -8.01 -6.69
N ASN A 218 2.09 -8.43 -7.71
CA ASN A 218 1.24 -7.51 -8.47
C ASN A 218 0.08 -6.96 -7.64
N GLN A 219 -0.55 -7.81 -6.81
CA GLN A 219 -1.54 -7.37 -5.83
C GLN A 219 -0.84 -7.07 -4.51
N ARG A 220 -0.89 -5.82 -4.07
CA ARG A 220 -0.18 -5.33 -2.88
C ARG A 220 -1.12 -4.79 -1.80
N TYR A 221 -2.22 -5.51 -1.54
CA TYR A 221 -3.27 -5.14 -0.58
C TYR A 221 -3.16 -5.98 0.70
N PHE A 222 -2.13 -5.71 1.52
CA PHE A 222 -1.78 -6.57 2.65
C PHE A 222 -1.87 -5.90 4.01
N SER A 223 -1.95 -4.56 4.05
CA SER A 223 -1.93 -3.83 5.31
C SER A 223 -3.30 -3.78 6.00
N SER A 224 -3.32 -3.24 7.20
CA SER A 224 -4.54 -2.93 7.94
C SER A 224 -4.89 -1.43 7.87
N GLY A 225 -4.58 -0.78 6.73
CA GLY A 225 -4.88 0.61 6.43
C GLY A 225 -3.63 1.49 6.24
N CYS A 226 -2.56 1.30 7.01
CA CYS A 226 -1.30 2.02 6.81
C CYS A 226 -0.66 1.64 5.47
N VAL A 227 0.20 2.51 4.94
CA VAL A 227 0.88 2.31 3.66
C VAL A 227 2.33 1.92 3.92
N ARG A 228 2.72 0.72 3.48
CA ARG A 228 4.13 0.31 3.47
C ARG A 228 4.79 0.79 2.20
N VAL A 229 5.95 1.39 2.31
CA VAL A 229 6.68 2.00 1.19
C VAL A 229 7.92 1.18 0.88
N GLU A 230 8.10 0.85 -0.40
CA GLU A 230 9.33 0.25 -0.88
C GLU A 230 10.48 1.24 -0.73
N ASP A 231 11.56 0.80 -0.09
CA ASP A 231 12.72 1.66 0.19
C ASP A 231 12.33 3.00 0.86
N ALA A 232 11.50 2.91 1.91
CA ALA A 232 11.02 4.07 2.65
C ALA A 232 12.15 4.93 3.23
N THR A 233 13.32 4.32 3.50
CA THR A 233 14.50 5.03 4.00
C THR A 233 15.02 6.06 3.01
N SER A 234 15.14 5.70 1.73
CA SER A 234 15.54 6.64 0.67
C SER A 234 14.52 7.78 0.49
N LEU A 235 13.22 7.46 0.55
CA LEU A 235 12.19 8.49 0.49
C LEU A 235 12.31 9.47 1.67
N VAL A 236 12.53 8.98 2.90
CA VAL A 236 12.73 9.86 4.07
C VAL A 236 14.00 10.72 3.93
N ALA A 237 15.08 10.15 3.39
CA ALA A 237 16.31 10.92 3.14
C ALA A 237 16.05 12.10 2.18
N LEU A 238 15.34 11.86 1.07
CA LEU A 238 14.97 12.91 0.11
C LEU A 238 14.02 13.94 0.71
N LEU A 239 12.97 13.52 1.40
CA LEU A 239 12.05 14.43 2.09
C LEU A 239 12.76 15.33 3.12
N LEU A 240 13.76 14.80 3.84
CA LEU A 240 14.55 15.59 4.76
C LEU A 240 15.47 16.58 4.06
N GLN A 241 16.01 16.25 2.87
CA GLN A 241 16.78 17.21 2.08
C GLN A 241 15.94 18.43 1.72
N THR A 242 14.70 18.21 1.31
CA THR A 242 13.74 19.29 0.99
C THR A 242 13.26 20.04 2.23
N THR A 243 13.03 19.33 3.37
CA THR A 243 12.30 19.92 4.51
C THR A 243 13.17 20.25 5.73
N HIS A 244 14.33 19.62 5.87
CA HIS A 244 15.19 19.76 7.06
C HIS A 244 16.64 19.36 6.80
N THR A 245 17.39 20.16 6.07
CA THR A 245 18.78 19.89 5.62
C THR A 245 19.72 19.44 6.76
N GLU A 246 19.62 20.03 7.96
CA GLU A 246 20.43 19.64 9.11
C GLU A 246 20.16 18.19 9.54
N ALA A 247 18.91 17.76 9.57
CA ALA A 247 18.55 16.37 9.86
C ALA A 247 18.91 15.42 8.71
N ALA A 248 18.86 15.89 7.46
CA ALA A 248 19.35 15.15 6.31
C ALA A 248 20.84 14.81 6.43
N ASN A 249 21.66 15.76 6.88
CA ASN A 249 23.11 15.55 7.12
C ASN A 249 23.39 14.55 8.26
N GLN A 250 22.42 14.29 9.13
CA GLN A 250 22.51 13.33 10.24
C GLN A 250 21.78 12.02 9.97
N PHE A 251 21.26 11.83 8.75
CA PHE A 251 20.38 10.70 8.40
C PHE A 251 20.97 9.34 8.78
N ASP A 252 22.20 9.05 8.36
CA ASP A 252 22.86 7.77 8.65
C ASP A 252 23.10 7.57 10.15
N THR A 253 23.43 8.63 10.88
CA THR A 253 23.59 8.59 12.33
C THR A 253 22.26 8.29 13.03
N LEU A 254 21.17 8.92 12.61
CA LEU A 254 19.84 8.70 13.14
C LEU A 254 19.39 7.24 12.89
N LEU A 255 19.60 6.74 11.67
CA LEU A 255 19.21 5.42 11.26
C LEU A 255 20.02 4.33 11.98
N SER A 256 21.36 4.46 12.00
CA SER A 256 22.26 3.46 12.62
C SER A 256 22.23 3.47 14.14
N SER A 257 21.71 4.51 14.78
CA SER A 257 21.65 4.63 16.25
C SER A 257 20.83 3.50 16.92
N GLY A 258 19.91 2.87 16.18
CA GLY A 258 18.94 1.88 16.71
C GLY A 258 17.96 2.47 17.75
N ARG A 259 18.09 3.76 18.09
CA ARG A 259 17.25 4.44 19.08
C ARG A 259 16.06 5.13 18.39
N THR A 260 14.88 4.98 18.97
CA THR A 260 13.72 5.72 18.49
C THR A 260 13.93 7.22 18.62
N ARG A 261 13.83 7.93 17.48
CA ARG A 261 13.97 9.39 17.40
C ARG A 261 12.89 9.97 16.48
N ASN A 262 12.26 11.04 16.93
CA ASN A 262 11.35 11.84 16.11
C ASN A 262 12.10 13.06 15.60
N VAL A 263 11.96 13.33 14.31
CA VAL A 263 12.50 14.50 13.62
C VAL A 263 11.33 15.23 12.97
N ASN A 264 11.06 16.45 13.40
CA ASN A 264 10.00 17.27 12.80
C ASN A 264 10.48 17.82 11.45
N SER A 265 9.56 17.87 10.49
CA SER A 265 9.75 18.66 9.27
C SER A 265 9.76 20.15 9.63
N LYS A 266 10.68 20.93 9.07
CA LYS A 266 10.69 22.39 9.20
C LYS A 266 9.70 23.05 8.23
N THR A 267 9.49 22.40 7.08
CA THR A 267 8.51 22.81 6.08
C THR A 267 7.57 21.62 5.82
N PRO A 268 6.26 21.79 6.00
CA PRO A 268 5.33 20.70 5.69
C PRO A 268 5.36 20.35 4.19
N VAL A 269 5.16 19.08 3.86
CA VAL A 269 5.02 18.58 2.49
C VAL A 269 3.62 18.01 2.35
N ALA A 270 2.86 18.51 1.39
CA ALA A 270 1.52 18.00 1.12
C ALA A 270 1.56 16.49 0.83
N ILE A 271 0.60 15.75 1.38
CA ILE A 271 0.43 14.33 1.10
C ILE A 271 -1.01 14.05 0.69
N ILE A 272 -1.17 13.35 -0.43
CA ILE A 272 -2.43 12.94 -1.00
C ILE A 272 -2.47 11.42 -1.00
N LEU A 273 -3.44 10.83 -0.31
CA LEU A 273 -3.82 9.42 -0.46
C LEU A 273 -5.05 9.37 -1.35
N GLY A 274 -4.83 9.10 -2.64
CA GLY A 274 -5.86 9.06 -3.67
C GLY A 274 -6.15 7.63 -4.14
N TYR A 275 -7.12 7.49 -5.03
CA TYR A 275 -7.56 6.20 -5.53
C TYR A 275 -7.87 6.30 -7.01
N TRP A 276 -6.94 5.89 -7.86
CA TRP A 276 -7.10 5.97 -9.31
C TRP A 276 -7.04 4.57 -9.92
N THR A 277 -8.18 4.12 -10.42
CA THR A 277 -8.31 2.81 -11.07
C THR A 277 -7.98 2.87 -12.57
N ALA A 278 -7.72 4.04 -13.11
CA ALA A 278 -7.15 4.25 -14.43
C ALA A 278 -6.30 5.51 -14.42
N GLU A 279 -5.11 5.43 -15.03
CA GLU A 279 -4.17 6.53 -15.17
C GLU A 279 -3.57 6.51 -16.58
N ALA A 280 -3.41 7.67 -17.21
CA ALA A 280 -2.76 7.79 -18.51
C ALA A 280 -1.33 8.30 -18.34
N ASP A 281 -0.39 7.71 -19.07
CA ASP A 281 0.96 8.23 -19.20
C ASP A 281 1.04 9.43 -20.16
N GLU A 282 2.22 10.01 -20.32
CA GLU A 282 2.46 11.16 -21.22
C GLU A 282 2.22 10.81 -22.69
N GLN A 283 2.27 9.55 -23.08
CA GLN A 283 1.99 9.06 -24.42
C GLN A 283 0.51 8.78 -24.65
N GLY A 284 -0.32 8.92 -23.61
CA GLY A 284 -1.75 8.65 -23.62
C GLY A 284 -2.10 7.16 -23.52
N GLN A 285 -1.13 6.30 -23.20
CA GLN A 285 -1.42 4.92 -22.86
C GLN A 285 -2.06 4.85 -21.48
N VAL A 286 -3.12 4.06 -21.33
CA VAL A 286 -3.89 3.97 -20.09
C VAL A 286 -3.58 2.67 -19.36
N ASP A 287 -3.10 2.81 -18.13
CA ASP A 287 -3.00 1.70 -17.17
C ASP A 287 -4.30 1.59 -16.37
N TYR A 288 -4.85 0.38 -16.31
CA TYR A 288 -6.08 0.09 -15.58
C TYR A 288 -5.79 -0.75 -14.34
N HIS A 289 -6.27 -0.31 -13.19
CA HIS A 289 -6.15 -1.03 -11.92
C HIS A 289 -7.49 -1.62 -11.49
N THR A 290 -7.42 -2.66 -10.67
CA THR A 290 -8.61 -3.27 -10.08
C THR A 290 -9.24 -2.31 -9.06
N ASP A 291 -10.56 -2.10 -9.14
CA ASP A 291 -11.33 -1.37 -8.11
C ASP A 291 -11.51 -2.24 -6.87
N ILE A 292 -10.44 -2.34 -6.05
CA ILE A 292 -10.37 -3.23 -4.87
C ILE A 292 -11.32 -2.84 -3.74
N TYR A 293 -11.72 -1.56 -3.69
CA TYR A 293 -12.61 -1.04 -2.65
C TYR A 293 -14.03 -0.79 -3.17
N ASN A 294 -14.32 -1.14 -4.43
CA ASN A 294 -15.63 -0.94 -5.10
C ASN A 294 -16.12 0.52 -5.07
N LEU A 295 -15.20 1.48 -5.25
CA LEU A 295 -15.52 2.91 -5.22
C LEU A 295 -15.96 3.47 -6.57
N ASP A 296 -15.61 2.82 -7.68
CA ASP A 296 -15.94 3.28 -9.04
C ASP A 296 -17.44 3.32 -9.27
N SER A 297 -18.12 2.23 -8.93
CA SER A 297 -19.56 2.11 -9.17
C SER A 297 -20.39 3.15 -8.41
N MET A 298 -19.92 3.55 -7.22
CA MET A 298 -20.60 4.58 -6.41
C MET A 298 -20.46 5.96 -7.05
N LEU A 299 -19.24 6.31 -7.49
CA LEU A 299 -18.99 7.59 -8.14
C LEU A 299 -19.65 7.66 -9.52
N LEU A 300 -19.61 6.58 -10.31
CA LEU A 300 -20.28 6.51 -11.61
C LEU A 300 -21.79 6.74 -11.49
N ARG A 301 -22.45 6.17 -10.49
CA ARG A 301 -23.88 6.44 -10.21
C ARG A 301 -24.14 7.90 -9.88
N ALA A 302 -23.21 8.59 -9.24
CA ALA A 302 -23.34 10.01 -8.92
C ALA A 302 -23.14 10.89 -10.17
N LEU A 303 -22.26 10.49 -11.08
CA LEU A 303 -22.01 11.19 -12.36
C LEU A 303 -23.13 11.05 -13.39
N ASN A 304 -23.97 10.03 -13.27
CA ASN A 304 -25.08 9.74 -14.18
C ASN A 304 -26.43 10.29 -13.67
N ARG A 305 -26.44 11.04 -12.59
CA ARG A 305 -27.61 11.77 -12.06
C ARG A 305 -27.67 13.21 -12.62
#